data_59c7463b4e72294e62f6cd9dbfd6b392
#
_entry.id   59c7463b4e72294e62f6cd9dbfd6b392
#
_cell.length_a   1.000
_cell.length_b   1.000
_cell.length_c   1.000
_cell.angle_alpha   90.00
_cell.angle_beta   90.00
_cell.angle_gamma   90.00
#
_symmetry.space_group_name_H-M   'P 1'
#
loop_
_entity.id
_entity.type
_entity.pdbx_description
1 polymer ?
#
loop_
_entity_poly.entity_id
_entity_poly.type
_entity_poly.pdbx_seq_one_letter_code
_entity_poly.pdbx_strand_id
1 'polypeptide(L)'
;MKVRPSQDWHSLLALYWITSFVEGLGVSQIFAFLPNRLTEVGVPSADVGHLVGLLGSLFFLSGLPFIPLWGVWADKYSRKAVIIRSALVEAVVFGVVAASQAPWQLFVGMMLVGFQLGNTGVMMAAIRDVTPGHRLGLAMGLFAASSPLGFGTGPAVGGLMIDQLHLSSGYVFAVAALLSIGVALMLAIGSGEVRPEVVPTGSILRLAFGAVRGLMADPTVRWLFVVYGVVFIGRQMATQYMTLLVHAVDHTAFDVSGAVGPVGLAVIAGAALSPAGGWISDKLGFRQVLVGAIAGLALTFVAMALVPSVIWLDVVYGLAIACMTIVGAMVSSLLATEVPAQRRSATLNLIYLPLYFGGITGPAIGAGVVGAGLRAVFYVAAGVVAVALILAVAFARRTGPAAQGVAEDSLPPRPADRVL
;
A
#
# COMPACT_ATOMS: atom_id res chain seq x y z
N MET A 1 -23.70 18.06 -22.86
CA MET A 1 -24.16 16.74 -23.30
C MET A 1 -23.53 15.72 -22.35
N LYS A 2 -24.31 15.22 -21.34
CA LYS A 2 -23.81 14.19 -20.39
C LYS A 2 -23.68 12.89 -21.18
N VAL A 3 -22.46 12.50 -21.51
CA VAL A 3 -22.17 11.15 -22.00
C VAL A 3 -22.51 10.21 -20.83
N ARG A 4 -23.63 9.52 -20.92
CA ARG A 4 -23.94 8.44 -19.96
C ARG A 4 -22.80 7.44 -20.03
N PRO A 5 -22.20 7.04 -18.89
CA PRO A 5 -21.23 5.96 -18.90
C PRO A 5 -21.92 4.72 -19.49
N SER A 6 -21.33 4.13 -20.49
CA SER A 6 -21.84 2.95 -21.19
C SER A 6 -21.81 1.68 -20.33
N GLN A 7 -21.34 1.78 -19.09
CA GLN A 7 -21.15 0.67 -18.17
C GLN A 7 -21.81 0.96 -16.81
N ASP A 8 -22.56 -0.03 -16.31
CA ASP A 8 -23.12 0.00 -14.95
C ASP A 8 -21.99 0.05 -13.90
N TRP A 9 -22.16 0.94 -12.92
CA TRP A 9 -21.15 1.15 -11.89
C TRP A 9 -20.93 -0.10 -11.00
N HIS A 10 -21.95 -0.95 -10.82
CA HIS A 10 -21.79 -2.19 -10.06
C HIS A 10 -20.87 -3.18 -10.80
N SER A 11 -21.07 -3.33 -12.10
CA SER A 11 -20.23 -4.19 -12.95
C SER A 11 -18.78 -3.69 -12.98
N LEU A 12 -18.58 -2.37 -13.12
CA LEU A 12 -17.23 -1.79 -13.10
C LEU A 12 -16.56 -1.96 -11.74
N LEU A 13 -17.30 -1.71 -10.66
CA LEU A 13 -16.81 -1.91 -9.30
C LEU A 13 -16.39 -3.37 -9.06
N ALA A 14 -17.22 -4.32 -9.48
CA ALA A 14 -16.92 -5.76 -9.33
C ALA A 14 -15.66 -6.16 -10.10
N LEU A 15 -15.51 -5.72 -11.36
CA LEU A 15 -14.31 -5.95 -12.18
C LEU A 15 -13.04 -5.40 -11.52
N TYR A 16 -13.10 -4.16 -11.05
CA TYR A 16 -11.96 -3.52 -10.41
C TYR A 16 -11.68 -4.06 -9.00
N TRP A 17 -12.71 -4.50 -8.30
CA TRP A 17 -12.56 -5.20 -7.03
C TRP A 17 -11.77 -6.51 -7.21
N ILE A 18 -12.18 -7.34 -8.18
CA ILE A 18 -11.47 -8.59 -8.51
C ILE A 18 -10.03 -8.29 -8.95
N THR A 19 -9.84 -7.28 -9.79
CA THR A 19 -8.50 -6.85 -10.24
C THR A 19 -7.60 -6.50 -9.05
N SER A 20 -8.07 -5.64 -8.16
CA SER A 20 -7.31 -5.19 -7.00
C SER A 20 -7.11 -6.30 -5.96
N PHE A 21 -8.06 -7.23 -5.83
CA PHE A 21 -7.91 -8.42 -4.99
C PHE A 21 -6.82 -9.37 -5.52
N VAL A 22 -6.83 -9.69 -6.81
CA VAL A 22 -5.84 -10.56 -7.44
C VAL A 22 -4.45 -9.93 -7.40
N GLU A 23 -4.35 -8.62 -7.67
CA GLU A 23 -3.11 -7.85 -7.53
C GLU A 23 -2.57 -7.93 -6.10
N GLY A 24 -3.41 -7.71 -5.09
CA GLY A 24 -3.04 -7.82 -3.68
C GLY A 24 -2.57 -9.23 -3.32
N LEU A 25 -3.27 -10.26 -3.80
CA LEU A 25 -2.92 -11.66 -3.62
C LEU A 25 -1.55 -11.98 -4.23
N GLY A 26 -1.31 -11.60 -5.48
CA GLY A 26 -0.05 -11.86 -6.17
C GLY A 26 1.13 -11.12 -5.53
N VAL A 27 0.98 -9.83 -5.27
CA VAL A 27 2.04 -9.01 -4.63
C VAL A 27 2.40 -9.54 -3.25
N SER A 28 1.42 -9.98 -2.44
CA SER A 28 1.70 -10.54 -1.12
C SER A 28 2.50 -11.84 -1.18
N GLN A 29 2.33 -12.64 -2.23
CA GLN A 29 3.12 -13.84 -2.46
C GLN A 29 4.60 -13.52 -2.71
N ILE A 30 4.92 -12.39 -3.36
CA ILE A 30 6.32 -11.95 -3.49
C ILE A 30 6.93 -11.75 -2.10
N PHE A 31 6.25 -10.99 -1.22
CA PHE A 31 6.77 -10.74 0.13
C PHE A 31 6.87 -12.03 0.97
N ALA A 32 5.91 -12.95 0.81
CA ALA A 32 5.88 -14.18 1.57
C ALA A 32 6.89 -15.23 1.09
N PHE A 33 7.03 -15.43 -0.22
CA PHE A 33 7.75 -16.60 -0.79
C PHE A 33 9.01 -16.22 -1.56
N LEU A 34 9.41 -14.95 -1.63
CA LEU A 34 10.69 -14.55 -2.22
C LEU A 34 11.90 -15.21 -1.53
N PRO A 35 11.96 -15.33 -0.18
CA PRO A 35 13.03 -16.06 0.48
C PRO A 35 13.12 -17.53 0.01
N ASN A 36 11.98 -18.21 -0.07
CA ASN A 36 11.92 -19.61 -0.56
C ASN A 36 12.41 -19.71 -2.01
N ARG A 37 11.95 -18.78 -2.87
CA ARG A 37 12.36 -18.76 -4.27
C ARG A 37 13.86 -18.51 -4.45
N LEU A 38 14.45 -17.63 -3.64
CA LEU A 38 15.90 -17.40 -3.64
C LEU A 38 16.69 -18.67 -3.28
N THR A 39 16.27 -19.43 -2.27
CA THR A 39 16.92 -20.70 -1.92
C THR A 39 16.76 -21.75 -3.01
N GLU A 40 15.58 -21.85 -3.62
CA GLU A 40 15.30 -22.77 -4.73
C GLU A 40 16.17 -22.50 -5.97
N VAL A 41 16.52 -21.23 -6.24
CA VAL A 41 17.43 -20.89 -7.36
C VAL A 41 18.91 -20.90 -6.97
N GLY A 42 19.25 -21.48 -5.80
CA GLY A 42 20.62 -21.74 -5.39
C GLY A 42 21.32 -20.62 -4.63
N VAL A 43 20.59 -19.65 -4.08
CA VAL A 43 21.17 -18.62 -3.21
C VAL A 43 21.53 -19.23 -1.85
N PRO A 44 22.77 -19.05 -1.36
CA PRO A 44 23.17 -19.48 -0.01
C PRO A 44 22.29 -18.82 1.06
N SER A 45 21.92 -19.56 2.11
CA SER A 45 21.04 -19.07 3.19
C SER A 45 21.58 -17.80 3.87
N ALA A 46 22.90 -17.65 3.95
CA ALA A 46 23.56 -16.46 4.49
C ALA A 46 23.25 -15.17 3.70
N ASP A 47 23.02 -15.28 2.40
CA ASP A 47 22.81 -14.14 1.49
C ASP A 47 21.33 -13.82 1.26
N VAL A 48 20.42 -14.75 1.61
CA VAL A 48 18.97 -14.61 1.35
C VAL A 48 18.43 -13.32 1.97
N GLY A 49 18.76 -13.04 3.23
CA GLY A 49 18.26 -11.83 3.92
C GLY A 49 18.70 -10.54 3.24
N HIS A 50 19.95 -10.47 2.76
CA HIS A 50 20.47 -9.32 2.03
C HIS A 50 19.75 -9.14 0.67
N LEU A 51 19.59 -10.22 -0.10
CA LEU A 51 18.94 -10.18 -1.40
C LEU A 51 17.43 -9.89 -1.30
N VAL A 52 16.76 -10.39 -0.27
CA VAL A 52 15.35 -10.04 0.03
C VAL A 52 15.17 -8.53 0.16
N GLY A 53 16.05 -7.87 0.90
CA GLY A 53 16.00 -6.41 1.03
C GLY A 53 16.30 -5.67 -0.26
N LEU A 54 17.34 -6.08 -1.01
CA LEU A 54 17.69 -5.46 -2.29
C LEU A 54 16.58 -5.62 -3.34
N LEU A 55 16.02 -6.83 -3.48
CA LEU A 55 14.92 -7.10 -4.41
C LEU A 55 13.65 -6.37 -4.01
N GLY A 56 13.35 -6.27 -2.70
CA GLY A 56 12.24 -5.47 -2.20
C GLY A 56 12.40 -3.97 -2.52
N SER A 57 13.62 -3.43 -2.41
CA SER A 57 13.90 -2.04 -2.83
C SER A 57 13.74 -1.84 -4.33
N LEU A 58 14.21 -2.80 -5.12
CA LEU A 58 14.14 -2.75 -6.58
C LEU A 58 12.70 -2.78 -7.10
N PHE A 59 11.82 -3.52 -6.41
CA PHE A 59 10.37 -3.56 -6.66
C PHE A 59 9.75 -2.16 -6.74
N PHE A 60 10.10 -1.28 -5.81
CA PHE A 60 9.56 0.08 -5.77
C PHE A 60 10.38 1.09 -6.58
N LEU A 61 11.71 0.91 -6.66
CA LEU A 61 12.61 1.84 -7.34
C LEU A 61 12.28 1.96 -8.83
N SER A 62 12.02 0.83 -9.48
CA SER A 62 11.71 0.79 -10.92
C SER A 62 10.39 1.49 -11.26
N GLY A 63 9.43 1.54 -10.32
CA GLY A 63 8.10 2.13 -10.53
C GLY A 63 7.98 3.60 -10.20
N LEU A 64 8.79 4.09 -9.27
CA LEU A 64 8.65 5.47 -8.73
C LEU A 64 8.58 6.56 -9.82
N PRO A 65 9.43 6.57 -10.87
CA PRO A 65 9.39 7.59 -11.90
C PRO A 65 8.12 7.54 -12.76
N PHE A 66 7.52 6.36 -12.91
CA PHE A 66 6.42 6.13 -13.84
C PHE A 66 5.03 6.37 -13.24
N ILE A 67 4.89 6.33 -11.91
CA ILE A 67 3.58 6.46 -11.23
C ILE A 67 2.84 7.75 -11.59
N PRO A 68 3.46 8.94 -11.48
CA PRO A 68 2.79 10.17 -11.86
C PRO A 68 2.44 10.22 -13.34
N LEU A 69 3.25 9.55 -14.19
CA LEU A 69 3.05 9.50 -15.62
C LEU A 69 1.83 8.66 -16.01
N TRP A 70 1.62 7.51 -15.34
CA TRP A 70 0.51 6.61 -15.66
C TRP A 70 -0.85 7.23 -15.36
N GLY A 71 -0.99 8.00 -14.27
CA GLY A 71 -2.22 8.73 -13.97
C GLY A 71 -2.59 9.75 -15.06
N VAL A 72 -1.62 10.57 -15.47
CA VAL A 72 -1.83 11.56 -16.54
C VAL A 72 -2.08 10.89 -17.89
N TRP A 73 -1.34 9.81 -18.19
CA TRP A 73 -1.51 9.05 -19.43
C TRP A 73 -2.91 8.42 -19.50
N ALA A 74 -3.38 7.85 -18.39
CA ALA A 74 -4.72 7.26 -18.27
C ALA A 74 -5.82 8.29 -18.58
N ASP A 75 -5.73 9.48 -17.98
CA ASP A 75 -6.73 10.52 -18.17
C ASP A 75 -6.66 11.15 -19.57
N LYS A 76 -5.47 11.18 -20.17
CA LYS A 76 -5.28 11.77 -21.50
C LYS A 76 -5.68 10.81 -22.64
N TYR A 77 -5.44 9.52 -22.48
CA TYR A 77 -5.61 8.54 -23.55
C TYR A 77 -6.64 7.45 -23.22
N SER A 78 -6.37 6.58 -22.23
CA SER A 78 -7.24 5.47 -21.88
C SER A 78 -6.95 4.94 -20.48
N ARG A 79 -7.93 5.01 -19.61
CA ARG A 79 -7.86 4.39 -18.28
C ARG A 79 -7.89 2.88 -18.36
N LYS A 80 -8.73 2.33 -19.25
CA LYS A 80 -8.83 0.89 -19.51
C LYS A 80 -7.47 0.31 -19.92
N ALA A 81 -6.77 0.95 -20.85
CA ALA A 81 -5.48 0.48 -21.32
C ALA A 81 -4.40 0.46 -20.23
N VAL A 82 -4.38 1.45 -19.31
CA VAL A 82 -3.45 1.48 -18.18
C VAL A 82 -3.73 0.34 -17.20
N ILE A 83 -5.00 0.04 -16.92
CA ILE A 83 -5.37 -1.02 -15.98
C ILE A 83 -5.04 -2.40 -16.60
N ILE A 84 -5.38 -2.64 -17.87
CA ILE A 84 -5.02 -3.89 -18.56
C ILE A 84 -3.50 -4.07 -18.64
N ARG A 85 -2.75 -3.00 -18.99
CA ARG A 85 -1.28 -3.04 -18.97
C ARG A 85 -0.75 -3.53 -17.62
N SER A 86 -1.30 -3.01 -16.51
CA SER A 86 -0.89 -3.41 -15.16
C SER A 86 -1.03 -4.91 -14.97
N ALA A 87 -2.18 -5.50 -15.29
CA ALA A 87 -2.42 -6.93 -15.17
C ALA A 87 -1.51 -7.77 -16.11
N LEU A 88 -1.24 -7.29 -17.33
CA LEU A 88 -0.34 -7.98 -18.25
C LEU A 88 1.12 -7.95 -17.78
N VAL A 89 1.58 -6.80 -17.29
CA VAL A 89 2.94 -6.69 -16.72
C VAL A 89 3.07 -7.58 -15.49
N GLU A 90 2.05 -7.62 -14.63
CA GLU A 90 2.01 -8.50 -13.48
C GLU A 90 2.11 -9.97 -13.88
N ALA A 91 1.37 -10.40 -14.90
CA ALA A 91 1.48 -11.75 -15.44
C ALA A 91 2.90 -12.08 -15.94
N VAL A 92 3.55 -11.13 -16.61
CA VAL A 92 4.95 -11.30 -17.07
C VAL A 92 5.90 -11.38 -15.88
N VAL A 93 5.76 -10.51 -14.89
CA VAL A 93 6.60 -10.51 -13.67
C VAL A 93 6.50 -11.87 -12.97
N PHE A 94 5.29 -12.31 -12.65
CA PHE A 94 5.10 -13.59 -11.98
C PHE A 94 5.54 -14.77 -12.83
N GLY A 95 5.36 -14.71 -14.16
CA GLY A 95 5.87 -15.71 -15.09
C GLY A 95 7.41 -15.79 -15.08
N VAL A 96 8.10 -14.65 -15.06
CA VAL A 96 9.57 -14.59 -14.94
C VAL A 96 10.03 -15.16 -13.60
N VAL A 97 9.38 -14.76 -12.50
CA VAL A 97 9.72 -15.26 -11.16
C VAL A 97 9.45 -16.77 -11.05
N ALA A 98 8.33 -17.25 -11.59
CA ALA A 98 7.98 -18.67 -11.62
C ALA A 98 8.99 -19.51 -12.37
N ALA A 99 9.43 -19.04 -13.54
CA ALA A 99 10.35 -19.75 -14.43
C ALA A 99 11.83 -19.55 -14.08
N SER A 100 12.16 -18.70 -13.07
CA SER A 100 13.54 -18.37 -12.74
C SER A 100 14.32 -19.63 -12.30
N GLN A 101 15.54 -19.78 -12.82
CA GLN A 101 16.49 -20.83 -12.47
C GLN A 101 17.81 -20.27 -11.91
N ALA A 102 17.94 -18.95 -11.92
CA ALA A 102 19.11 -18.25 -11.42
C ALA A 102 18.72 -16.91 -10.76
N PRO A 103 19.48 -16.43 -9.75
CA PRO A 103 19.14 -15.23 -8.99
C PRO A 103 18.97 -13.97 -9.85
N TRP A 104 19.75 -13.80 -10.91
CA TRP A 104 19.67 -12.63 -11.79
C TRP A 104 18.30 -12.49 -12.48
N GLN A 105 17.60 -13.61 -12.73
CA GLN A 105 16.24 -13.59 -13.32
C GLN A 105 15.22 -13.00 -12.36
N LEU A 106 15.39 -13.21 -11.05
CA LEU A 106 14.58 -12.57 -10.03
C LEU A 106 14.78 -11.04 -10.01
N PHE A 107 16.03 -10.57 -10.21
CA PHE A 107 16.29 -9.13 -10.37
C PHE A 107 15.55 -8.56 -11.57
N VAL A 108 15.56 -9.24 -12.71
CA VAL A 108 14.79 -8.83 -13.90
C VAL A 108 13.29 -8.78 -13.58
N GLY A 109 12.75 -9.82 -12.94
CA GLY A 109 11.34 -9.84 -12.52
C GLY A 109 10.99 -8.64 -11.64
N MET A 110 11.80 -8.35 -10.60
CA MET A 110 11.55 -7.22 -9.71
C MET A 110 11.70 -5.86 -10.40
N MET A 111 12.59 -5.70 -11.36
CA MET A 111 12.66 -4.49 -12.18
C MET A 111 11.42 -4.27 -13.02
N LEU A 112 10.81 -5.33 -13.54
CA LEU A 112 9.59 -5.23 -14.36
C LEU A 112 8.36 -4.84 -13.52
N VAL A 113 8.31 -5.14 -12.23
CA VAL A 113 7.19 -4.77 -11.34
C VAL A 113 6.90 -3.28 -11.40
N GLY A 114 7.90 -2.43 -11.51
CA GLY A 114 7.71 -0.99 -11.61
C GLY A 114 6.78 -0.55 -12.73
N PHE A 115 6.70 -1.32 -13.80
CA PHE A 115 5.79 -1.03 -14.91
C PHE A 115 4.34 -1.47 -14.64
N GLN A 116 4.09 -2.30 -13.63
CA GLN A 116 2.75 -2.67 -13.18
C GLN A 116 2.08 -1.52 -12.41
N LEU A 117 2.85 -0.80 -11.61
CA LEU A 117 2.35 0.16 -10.62
C LEU A 117 1.58 1.33 -11.24
N GLY A 118 0.72 1.98 -10.44
CA GLY A 118 0.00 3.20 -10.79
C GLY A 118 -1.43 3.01 -11.34
N ASN A 119 -1.99 1.80 -11.30
CA ASN A 119 -3.35 1.51 -11.74
C ASN A 119 -4.43 1.76 -10.68
N THR A 120 -4.12 1.59 -9.38
CA THR A 120 -5.10 1.72 -8.28
C THR A 120 -5.78 3.10 -8.27
N GLY A 121 -5.00 4.18 -8.41
CA GLY A 121 -5.54 5.54 -8.50
C GLY A 121 -6.42 5.74 -9.73
N VAL A 122 -6.09 5.10 -10.85
CA VAL A 122 -6.86 5.14 -12.09
C VAL A 122 -8.21 4.40 -11.92
N MET A 123 -8.21 3.24 -11.26
CA MET A 123 -9.44 2.50 -10.94
C MET A 123 -10.34 3.30 -10.00
N MET A 124 -9.78 3.91 -8.94
CA MET A 124 -10.53 4.78 -8.02
C MET A 124 -11.16 5.97 -8.75
N ALA A 125 -10.43 6.62 -9.65
CA ALA A 125 -10.93 7.74 -10.45
C ALA A 125 -12.09 7.30 -11.36
N ALA A 126 -11.97 6.14 -12.01
CA ALA A 126 -13.02 5.61 -12.85
C ALA A 126 -14.28 5.24 -12.06
N ILE A 127 -14.15 4.57 -10.89
CA ILE A 127 -15.29 4.27 -10.00
C ILE A 127 -15.99 5.55 -9.57
N ARG A 128 -15.23 6.59 -9.16
CA ARG A 128 -15.80 7.88 -8.76
C ARG A 128 -16.64 8.52 -9.87
N ASP A 129 -16.16 8.45 -11.10
CA ASP A 129 -16.78 9.16 -12.24
C ASP A 129 -18.07 8.48 -12.72
N VAL A 130 -18.27 7.17 -12.45
CA VAL A 130 -19.49 6.43 -12.85
C VAL A 130 -20.47 6.22 -11.70
N THR A 131 -20.01 6.30 -10.44
CA THR A 131 -20.86 5.99 -9.28
C THR A 131 -21.73 7.18 -8.90
N PRO A 132 -23.04 6.98 -8.65
CA PRO A 132 -23.91 8.04 -8.14
C PRO A 132 -23.41 8.59 -6.79
N GLY A 133 -23.49 9.92 -6.59
CA GLY A 133 -22.92 10.58 -5.42
C GLY A 133 -23.36 9.98 -4.06
N HIS A 134 -24.64 9.59 -3.93
CA HIS A 134 -25.17 8.96 -2.71
C HIS A 134 -24.66 7.54 -2.45
N ARG A 135 -24.00 6.88 -3.42
CA ARG A 135 -23.39 5.54 -3.32
C ARG A 135 -21.85 5.55 -3.34
N LEU A 136 -21.26 6.74 -3.56
CA LEU A 136 -19.83 6.85 -3.75
C LEU A 136 -19.04 6.35 -2.53
N GLY A 137 -19.47 6.68 -1.32
CA GLY A 137 -18.82 6.22 -0.09
C GLY A 137 -18.80 4.69 0.03
N LEU A 138 -19.94 4.05 -0.29
CA LEU A 138 -20.04 2.58 -0.30
C LEU A 138 -19.10 1.96 -1.36
N ALA A 139 -19.14 2.47 -2.59
CA ALA A 139 -18.31 1.95 -3.69
C ALA A 139 -16.81 2.07 -3.39
N MET A 140 -16.37 3.22 -2.88
CA MET A 140 -14.98 3.45 -2.50
C MET A 140 -14.56 2.59 -1.31
N GLY A 141 -15.42 2.40 -0.31
CA GLY A 141 -15.16 1.53 0.83
C GLY A 141 -15.03 0.06 0.44
N LEU A 142 -15.93 -0.44 -0.43
CA LEU A 142 -15.84 -1.79 -0.98
C LEU A 142 -14.54 -1.98 -1.78
N PHE A 143 -14.22 -1.05 -2.67
CA PHE A 143 -12.98 -1.11 -3.44
C PHE A 143 -11.73 -1.09 -2.54
N ALA A 144 -11.70 -0.23 -1.53
CA ALA A 144 -10.56 -0.14 -0.61
C ALA A 144 -10.32 -1.43 0.19
N ALA A 145 -11.34 -2.27 0.41
CA ALA A 145 -11.21 -3.55 1.09
C ALA A 145 -10.59 -4.65 0.21
N SER A 146 -10.61 -4.52 -1.12
CA SER A 146 -10.19 -5.59 -2.05
C SER A 146 -8.71 -5.95 -1.92
N SER A 147 -7.81 -4.97 -1.97
CA SER A 147 -6.36 -5.20 -1.90
C SER A 147 -5.90 -5.77 -0.55
N PRO A 148 -6.33 -5.26 0.63
CA PRO A 148 -6.01 -5.89 1.91
C PRO A 148 -6.50 -7.34 2.04
N LEU A 149 -7.69 -7.66 1.52
CA LEU A 149 -8.20 -9.03 1.50
C LEU A 149 -7.34 -9.93 0.61
N GLY A 150 -6.96 -9.46 -0.58
CA GLY A 150 -6.01 -10.17 -1.45
C GLY A 150 -4.67 -10.38 -0.75
N PHE A 151 -4.12 -9.33 -0.15
CA PHE A 151 -2.85 -9.36 0.56
C PHE A 151 -2.84 -10.35 1.73
N GLY A 152 -3.94 -10.46 2.46
CA GLY A 152 -4.08 -11.43 3.56
C GLY A 152 -4.28 -12.86 3.09
N THR A 153 -4.96 -13.08 1.96
CA THR A 153 -5.23 -14.45 1.43
C THR A 153 -4.05 -15.05 0.67
N GLY A 154 -3.19 -14.21 0.05
CA GLY A 154 -2.06 -14.69 -0.77
C GLY A 154 -1.12 -15.65 -0.03
N PRO A 155 -0.57 -15.28 1.15
CA PRO A 155 0.30 -16.16 1.92
C PRO A 155 -0.38 -17.47 2.33
N ALA A 156 -1.67 -17.43 2.72
CA ALA A 156 -2.42 -18.63 3.09
C ALA A 156 -2.59 -19.59 1.91
N VAL A 157 -2.98 -19.06 0.74
CA VAL A 157 -3.14 -19.87 -0.48
C VAL A 157 -1.80 -20.44 -0.93
N GLY A 158 -0.75 -19.63 -0.98
CA GLY A 158 0.58 -20.07 -1.39
C GLY A 158 1.18 -21.10 -0.41
N GLY A 159 0.98 -20.90 0.91
CA GLY A 159 1.39 -21.85 1.93
C GLY A 159 0.71 -23.23 1.74
N LEU A 160 -0.61 -23.25 1.54
CA LEU A 160 -1.35 -24.49 1.27
C LEU A 160 -0.86 -25.20 -0.01
N MET A 161 -0.49 -24.45 -1.06
CA MET A 161 0.07 -25.03 -2.28
C MET A 161 1.42 -25.71 -2.03
N ILE A 162 2.27 -25.12 -1.21
CA ILE A 162 3.59 -25.68 -0.91
C ILE A 162 3.45 -26.90 0.01
N ASP A 163 2.67 -26.82 1.09
CA ASP A 163 2.64 -27.84 2.13
C ASP A 163 1.71 -29.01 1.80
N GLN A 164 0.49 -28.72 1.31
CA GLN A 164 -0.49 -29.78 1.05
C GLN A 164 -0.31 -30.41 -0.35
N LEU A 165 0.07 -29.60 -1.33
CA LEU A 165 0.27 -30.07 -2.70
C LEU A 165 1.74 -30.38 -3.01
N HIS A 166 2.64 -30.13 -2.06
CA HIS A 166 4.10 -30.33 -2.18
C HIS A 166 4.71 -29.66 -3.42
N LEU A 167 4.18 -28.48 -3.77
CA LEU A 167 4.63 -27.71 -4.93
C LEU A 167 5.78 -26.77 -4.54
N SER A 168 6.72 -26.53 -5.47
CA SER A 168 7.72 -25.47 -5.26
C SER A 168 7.09 -24.09 -5.30
N SER A 169 7.79 -23.08 -4.72
CA SER A 169 7.32 -21.70 -4.74
C SER A 169 7.14 -21.15 -6.17
N GLY A 170 7.83 -21.71 -7.15
CA GLY A 170 7.64 -21.41 -8.57
C GLY A 170 6.20 -21.62 -9.05
N TYR A 171 5.51 -22.67 -8.59
CA TYR A 171 4.10 -22.89 -8.94
C TYR A 171 3.16 -21.87 -8.31
N VAL A 172 3.48 -21.37 -7.12
CA VAL A 172 2.71 -20.30 -6.48
C VAL A 172 2.70 -19.04 -7.38
N PHE A 173 3.88 -18.67 -7.89
CA PHE A 173 4.00 -17.55 -8.82
C PHE A 173 3.39 -17.85 -10.20
N ALA A 174 3.45 -19.09 -10.68
CA ALA A 174 2.80 -19.47 -11.93
C ALA A 174 1.27 -19.33 -11.84
N VAL A 175 0.66 -19.70 -10.73
CA VAL A 175 -0.78 -19.49 -10.49
C VAL A 175 -1.10 -17.99 -10.43
N ALA A 176 -0.29 -17.19 -9.76
CA ALA A 176 -0.45 -15.74 -9.75
C ALA A 176 -0.39 -15.16 -11.18
N ALA A 177 0.56 -15.61 -12.01
CA ALA A 177 0.65 -15.20 -13.42
C ALA A 177 -0.61 -15.55 -14.21
N LEU A 178 -1.15 -16.75 -14.05
CA LEU A 178 -2.39 -17.18 -14.70
C LEU A 178 -3.59 -16.38 -14.25
N LEU A 179 -3.71 -16.06 -12.95
CA LEU A 179 -4.75 -15.20 -12.43
C LEU A 179 -4.67 -13.80 -13.01
N SER A 180 -3.46 -13.23 -13.14
CA SER A 180 -3.25 -11.90 -13.75
C SER A 180 -3.58 -11.89 -15.24
N ILE A 181 -3.30 -12.98 -15.99
CA ILE A 181 -3.78 -13.16 -17.38
C ILE A 181 -5.32 -13.19 -17.40
N GLY A 182 -5.94 -13.96 -16.52
CA GLY A 182 -7.39 -14.02 -16.39
C GLY A 182 -8.02 -12.65 -16.12
N VAL A 183 -7.42 -11.86 -15.24
CA VAL A 183 -7.82 -10.47 -14.96
C VAL A 183 -7.67 -9.60 -16.21
N ALA A 184 -6.55 -9.69 -16.92
CA ALA A 184 -6.35 -8.91 -18.15
C ALA A 184 -7.40 -9.22 -19.21
N LEU A 185 -7.75 -10.50 -19.40
CA LEU A 185 -8.81 -10.94 -20.30
C LEU A 185 -10.19 -10.47 -19.83
N MET A 186 -10.50 -10.65 -18.54
CA MET A 186 -11.73 -10.17 -17.93
C MET A 186 -11.93 -8.67 -18.14
N LEU A 187 -10.89 -7.87 -17.93
CA LEU A 187 -10.89 -6.42 -18.16
C LEU A 187 -11.03 -6.08 -19.64
N ALA A 188 -10.32 -6.79 -20.53
CA ALA A 188 -10.38 -6.54 -21.96
C ALA A 188 -11.81 -6.72 -22.52
N ILE A 189 -12.52 -7.75 -22.06
CA ILE A 189 -13.86 -8.11 -22.52
C ILE A 189 -14.94 -7.35 -21.73
N GLY A 190 -14.81 -7.29 -20.39
CA GLY A 190 -15.90 -6.86 -19.50
C GLY A 190 -15.88 -5.38 -19.15
N SER A 191 -14.75 -4.66 -19.24
CA SER A 191 -14.71 -3.25 -18.89
C SER A 191 -14.89 -2.33 -20.09
N GLY A 192 -15.72 -1.28 -19.92
CA GLY A 192 -15.81 -0.14 -20.84
C GLY A 192 -14.72 0.90 -20.58
N GLU A 193 -14.51 1.80 -21.54
CA GLU A 193 -13.63 2.96 -21.35
C GLU A 193 -14.37 4.04 -20.54
N VAL A 194 -13.79 4.44 -19.42
CA VAL A 194 -14.29 5.56 -18.59
C VAL A 194 -13.34 6.73 -18.75
N ARG A 195 -13.79 7.78 -19.44
CA ARG A 195 -13.01 9.00 -19.67
C ARG A 195 -13.37 10.09 -18.67
N PRO A 196 -12.39 10.91 -18.22
CA PRO A 196 -12.67 12.07 -17.39
C PRO A 196 -13.50 13.11 -18.17
N GLU A 197 -14.31 13.92 -17.46
CA GLU A 197 -15.09 15.00 -18.08
C GLU A 197 -14.19 16.05 -18.75
N VAL A 198 -13.01 16.29 -18.19
CA VAL A 198 -12.01 17.23 -18.71
C VAL A 198 -10.71 16.48 -18.97
N VAL A 199 -10.35 16.37 -20.25
CA VAL A 199 -9.09 15.75 -20.66
C VAL A 199 -7.94 16.73 -20.45
N PRO A 200 -6.85 16.34 -19.73
CA PRO A 200 -5.71 17.21 -19.50
C PRO A 200 -5.00 17.60 -20.82
N THR A 201 -4.73 18.88 -21.01
CA THR A 201 -3.99 19.40 -22.18
C THR A 201 -2.55 19.70 -21.80
N GLY A 202 -1.59 19.40 -22.68
CA GLY A 202 -0.16 19.67 -22.47
C GLY A 202 0.71 18.43 -22.42
N SER A 203 1.99 18.60 -22.10
CA SER A 203 2.98 17.52 -21.99
C SER A 203 2.72 16.68 -20.73
N ILE A 204 2.71 15.34 -20.89
CA ILE A 204 2.52 14.39 -19.78
C ILE A 204 3.56 14.62 -18.67
N LEU A 205 4.84 14.79 -19.02
CA LEU A 205 5.91 15.06 -18.05
C LEU A 205 5.65 16.34 -17.27
N ARG A 206 5.27 17.43 -17.93
CA ARG A 206 4.99 18.71 -17.26
C ARG A 206 3.80 18.60 -16.34
N LEU A 207 2.74 17.90 -16.74
CA LEU A 207 1.54 17.69 -15.92
C LEU A 207 1.84 16.82 -14.69
N ALA A 208 2.53 15.70 -14.88
CA ALA A 208 2.86 14.74 -13.85
C ALA A 208 3.78 15.35 -12.77
N PHE A 209 4.92 15.90 -13.20
CA PHE A 209 5.88 16.50 -12.26
C PHE A 209 5.44 17.89 -11.74
N GLY A 210 4.63 18.60 -12.49
CA GLY A 210 4.01 19.85 -12.05
C GLY A 210 3.05 19.63 -10.88
N ALA A 211 2.26 18.55 -10.90
CA ALA A 211 1.39 18.17 -9.79
C ALA A 211 2.20 17.87 -8.52
N VAL A 212 3.27 17.09 -8.64
CA VAL A 212 4.16 16.75 -7.51
C VAL A 212 4.81 18.00 -6.93
N ARG A 213 5.33 18.89 -7.79
CA ARG A 213 5.95 20.16 -7.36
C ARG A 213 4.96 21.07 -6.66
N GLY A 214 3.75 21.20 -7.20
CA GLY A 214 2.68 22.00 -6.61
C GLY A 214 2.25 21.49 -5.23
N LEU A 215 2.24 20.18 -5.05
CA LEU A 215 1.93 19.53 -3.79
C LEU A 215 3.02 19.80 -2.73
N MET A 216 4.29 19.65 -3.09
CA MET A 216 5.41 19.88 -2.19
C MET A 216 5.63 21.37 -1.83
N ALA A 217 4.97 22.28 -2.51
CA ALA A 217 5.00 23.70 -2.18
C ALA A 217 4.19 24.04 -0.91
N ASP A 218 3.17 23.24 -0.57
CA ASP A 218 2.38 23.42 0.64
C ASP A 218 3.12 22.87 1.87
N PRO A 219 3.41 23.69 2.90
CA PRO A 219 4.16 23.25 4.07
C PRO A 219 3.46 22.14 4.86
N THR A 220 2.14 22.18 5.00
CA THR A 220 1.34 21.18 5.72
C THR A 220 1.38 19.84 5.02
N VAL A 221 1.14 19.85 3.70
CA VAL A 221 1.19 18.65 2.86
C VAL A 221 2.59 18.04 2.90
N ARG A 222 3.61 18.85 2.68
CA ARG A 222 5.02 18.40 2.72
C ARG A 222 5.35 17.72 4.05
N TRP A 223 4.91 18.32 5.18
CA TRP A 223 5.16 17.78 6.51
C TRP A 223 4.46 16.44 6.73
N LEU A 224 3.17 16.34 6.36
CA LEU A 224 2.42 15.08 6.43
C LEU A 224 3.05 14.00 5.57
N PHE A 225 3.52 14.33 4.36
CA PHE A 225 4.20 13.38 3.46
C PHE A 225 5.55 12.92 4.03
N VAL A 226 6.30 13.79 4.70
CA VAL A 226 7.55 13.40 5.38
C VAL A 226 7.25 12.44 6.52
N VAL A 227 6.31 12.78 7.42
CA VAL A 227 5.92 11.89 8.52
C VAL A 227 5.46 10.53 7.99
N TYR A 228 4.57 10.53 7.02
CA TYR A 228 4.01 9.32 6.42
C TYR A 228 5.08 8.49 5.69
N GLY A 229 6.01 9.14 4.99
CA GLY A 229 7.13 8.50 4.32
C GLY A 229 8.06 7.80 5.30
N VAL A 230 8.41 8.45 6.43
CA VAL A 230 9.25 7.84 7.46
C VAL A 230 8.53 6.65 8.12
N VAL A 231 7.21 6.73 8.36
CA VAL A 231 6.41 5.58 8.82
C VAL A 231 6.49 4.43 7.82
N PHE A 232 6.36 4.71 6.52
CA PHE A 232 6.46 3.67 5.49
C PHE A 232 7.85 3.04 5.38
N ILE A 233 8.93 3.78 5.66
CA ILE A 233 10.28 3.19 5.73
C ILE A 233 10.30 2.07 6.77
N GLY A 234 9.91 2.35 8.01
CA GLY A 234 9.87 1.34 9.07
C GLY A 234 8.93 0.18 8.76
N ARG A 235 7.72 0.48 8.24
CA ARG A 235 6.77 -0.55 7.82
C ARG A 235 7.34 -1.48 6.77
N GLN A 236 7.95 -0.95 5.70
CA GLN A 236 8.46 -1.76 4.60
C GLN A 236 9.68 -2.59 5.03
N MET A 237 10.51 -2.10 5.96
CA MET A 237 11.51 -2.93 6.62
C MET A 237 10.85 -4.14 7.28
N ALA A 238 9.88 -3.94 8.17
CA ALA A 238 9.23 -5.03 8.90
C ALA A 238 8.52 -6.01 7.95
N THR A 239 7.74 -5.52 6.98
CA THR A 239 6.99 -6.35 6.03
C THR A 239 7.92 -7.24 5.20
N GLN A 240 9.05 -6.71 4.73
CA GLN A 240 9.97 -7.45 3.87
C GLN A 240 10.68 -8.60 4.59
N TYR A 241 10.92 -8.47 5.89
CA TYR A 241 11.64 -9.45 6.69
C TYR A 241 10.72 -10.32 7.56
N MET A 242 9.40 -10.16 7.43
CA MET A 242 8.42 -10.86 8.29
C MET A 242 8.52 -12.38 8.14
N THR A 243 8.56 -12.89 6.92
CA THR A 243 8.68 -14.34 6.66
C THR A 243 9.96 -14.91 7.24
N LEU A 244 11.09 -14.20 7.09
CA LEU A 244 12.35 -14.62 7.70
C LEU A 244 12.27 -14.64 9.23
N LEU A 245 11.55 -13.69 9.85
CA LEU A 245 11.36 -13.64 11.29
C LEU A 245 10.50 -14.82 11.78
N VAL A 246 9.43 -15.16 11.05
CA VAL A 246 8.59 -16.34 11.34
C VAL A 246 9.45 -17.60 11.42
N HIS A 247 10.28 -17.85 10.41
CA HIS A 247 11.18 -19.00 10.40
C HIS A 247 12.27 -18.95 11.48
N ALA A 248 12.72 -17.77 11.89
CA ALA A 248 13.71 -17.62 12.95
C ALA A 248 13.13 -17.82 14.35
N VAL A 249 11.82 -17.58 14.53
CA VAL A 249 11.13 -17.76 15.81
C VAL A 249 10.75 -19.23 16.03
N ASP A 250 10.36 -19.92 14.97
CA ASP A 250 10.00 -21.34 15.02
C ASP A 250 10.80 -22.14 13.98
N HIS A 251 11.91 -22.73 14.43
CA HIS A 251 12.76 -23.58 13.60
C HIS A 251 12.12 -24.92 13.25
N THR A 252 11.03 -25.31 13.91
CA THR A 252 10.28 -26.56 13.67
C THR A 252 9.14 -26.39 12.68
N ALA A 253 8.79 -25.15 12.35
CA ALA A 253 7.80 -24.83 11.34
C ALA A 253 8.36 -25.11 9.92
N PHE A 254 8.53 -26.39 9.61
CA PHE A 254 8.71 -26.86 8.23
C PHE A 254 7.46 -26.66 7.38
N ASP A 255 6.36 -26.32 8.02
CA ASP A 255 5.06 -26.14 7.43
C ASP A 255 4.88 -24.65 7.09
N VAL A 256 5.07 -24.31 5.80
CA VAL A 256 4.98 -22.92 5.32
C VAL A 256 3.57 -22.36 5.54
N SER A 257 2.52 -23.20 5.42
CA SER A 257 1.15 -22.80 5.70
C SER A 257 0.93 -22.51 7.18
N GLY A 258 1.56 -23.28 8.06
CA GLY A 258 1.53 -23.06 9.51
C GLY A 258 2.32 -21.84 9.95
N ALA A 259 3.37 -21.46 9.21
CA ALA A 259 4.23 -20.35 9.54
C ALA A 259 3.79 -19.02 8.89
N VAL A 260 3.42 -19.04 7.60
CA VAL A 260 3.15 -17.84 6.78
C VAL A 260 1.65 -17.57 6.63
N GLY A 261 0.81 -18.59 6.66
CA GLY A 261 -0.65 -18.48 6.56
C GLY A 261 -1.27 -17.57 7.64
N PRO A 262 -0.94 -17.78 8.94
CA PRO A 262 -1.42 -16.92 10.03
C PRO A 262 -1.03 -15.46 9.88
N VAL A 263 0.13 -15.14 9.30
CA VAL A 263 0.54 -13.77 8.96
C VAL A 263 -0.50 -13.10 8.05
N GLY A 264 -1.02 -13.81 7.05
CA GLY A 264 -2.08 -13.33 6.18
C GLY A 264 -3.38 -13.04 6.95
N LEU A 265 -3.78 -13.93 7.86
CA LEU A 265 -4.95 -13.71 8.72
C LEU A 265 -4.75 -12.52 9.66
N ALA A 266 -3.55 -12.32 10.18
CA ALA A 266 -3.21 -11.14 10.99
C ALA A 266 -3.38 -9.83 10.21
N VAL A 267 -3.05 -9.80 8.92
CA VAL A 267 -3.30 -8.64 8.05
C VAL A 267 -4.79 -8.33 7.94
N ILE A 268 -5.63 -9.34 7.71
CA ILE A 268 -7.09 -9.17 7.61
C ILE A 268 -7.66 -8.68 8.95
N ALA A 269 -7.30 -9.34 10.05
CA ALA A 269 -7.75 -8.97 11.38
C ALA A 269 -7.32 -7.55 11.78
N GLY A 270 -6.06 -7.19 11.51
CA GLY A 270 -5.53 -5.85 11.75
C GLY A 270 -6.25 -4.77 10.95
N ALA A 271 -6.53 -5.03 9.67
CA ALA A 271 -7.30 -4.12 8.83
C ALA A 271 -8.74 -3.94 9.34
N ALA A 272 -9.36 -5.00 9.85
CA ALA A 272 -10.72 -4.95 10.43
C ALA A 272 -10.81 -4.07 11.70
N LEU A 273 -9.71 -3.84 12.41
CA LEU A 273 -9.66 -2.95 13.57
C LEU A 273 -9.57 -1.46 13.21
N SER A 274 -9.32 -1.12 11.95
CA SER A 274 -9.12 0.28 11.53
C SER A 274 -10.32 1.21 11.77
N PRO A 275 -11.61 0.78 11.69
CA PRO A 275 -12.75 1.63 12.00
C PRO A 275 -12.75 2.16 13.44
N ALA A 276 -12.15 1.41 14.40
CA ALA A 276 -11.99 1.87 15.76
C ALA A 276 -11.15 3.14 15.86
N GLY A 277 -10.10 3.27 15.00
CA GLY A 277 -9.31 4.49 14.91
C GLY A 277 -10.13 5.70 14.42
N GLY A 278 -11.04 5.50 13.47
CA GLY A 278 -11.98 6.53 13.03
C GLY A 278 -12.89 7.01 14.17
N TRP A 279 -13.52 6.07 14.89
CA TRP A 279 -14.37 6.41 16.03
C TRP A 279 -13.61 7.14 17.16
N ILE A 280 -12.36 6.74 17.42
CA ILE A 280 -11.51 7.43 18.41
C ILE A 280 -11.16 8.84 17.92
N SER A 281 -10.92 9.01 16.61
CA SER A 281 -10.56 10.31 16.03
C SER A 281 -11.69 11.35 16.09
N ASP A 282 -12.95 10.90 16.08
CA ASP A 282 -14.11 11.79 16.28
C ASP A 282 -14.13 12.42 17.68
N LYS A 283 -13.52 11.74 18.67
CA LYS A 283 -13.48 12.20 20.08
C LYS A 283 -12.19 12.96 20.42
N LEU A 284 -11.04 12.49 19.93
CA LEU A 284 -9.72 13.00 20.31
C LEU A 284 -9.12 13.93 19.24
N GLY A 285 -9.65 13.88 18.00
CA GLY A 285 -9.10 14.61 16.85
C GLY A 285 -8.03 13.82 16.08
N PHE A 286 -7.94 14.08 14.78
CA PHE A 286 -7.08 13.33 13.83
C PHE A 286 -5.59 13.34 14.21
N ARG A 287 -5.07 14.47 14.72
CA ARG A 287 -3.65 14.62 15.06
C ARG A 287 -3.23 13.78 16.26
N GLN A 288 -4.04 13.74 17.29
CA GLN A 288 -3.76 12.98 18.53
C GLN A 288 -3.80 11.48 18.23
N VAL A 289 -4.79 11.04 17.44
CA VAL A 289 -4.91 9.64 17.02
C VAL A 289 -3.75 9.24 16.09
N LEU A 290 -3.31 10.13 15.20
CA LEU A 290 -2.11 9.92 14.36
C LEU A 290 -0.87 9.67 15.23
N VAL A 291 -0.61 10.53 16.22
CA VAL A 291 0.53 10.39 17.13
C VAL A 291 0.44 9.08 17.92
N GLY A 292 -0.74 8.75 18.45
CA GLY A 292 -0.97 7.50 19.20
C GLY A 292 -0.76 6.25 18.34
N ALA A 293 -1.25 6.27 17.10
CA ALA A 293 -1.09 5.15 16.15
C ALA A 293 0.38 4.95 15.73
N ILE A 294 1.14 6.03 15.52
CA ILE A 294 2.59 5.95 15.22
C ILE A 294 3.35 5.41 16.43
N ALA A 295 3.00 5.84 17.65
CA ALA A 295 3.61 5.30 18.89
C ALA A 295 3.30 3.82 19.05
N GLY A 296 2.04 3.40 18.86
CA GLY A 296 1.64 2.00 18.83
C GLY A 296 2.42 1.18 17.82
N LEU A 297 2.61 1.70 16.60
CA LEU A 297 3.38 1.03 15.55
C LEU A 297 4.85 0.85 15.95
N ALA A 298 5.49 1.85 16.55
CA ALA A 298 6.86 1.72 17.04
C ALA A 298 6.99 0.64 18.12
N LEU A 299 6.04 0.60 19.06
CA LEU A 299 5.99 -0.42 20.12
C LEU A 299 5.77 -1.83 19.55
N THR A 300 4.91 -1.98 18.54
CA THR A 300 4.71 -3.30 17.90
C THR A 300 5.98 -3.80 17.21
N PHE A 301 6.78 -2.93 16.59
CA PHE A 301 8.05 -3.36 15.98
C PHE A 301 9.09 -3.77 17.03
N VAL A 302 9.15 -3.11 18.18
CA VAL A 302 9.97 -3.58 19.31
C VAL A 302 9.45 -4.93 19.80
N ALA A 303 8.14 -5.07 19.96
CA ALA A 303 7.53 -6.32 20.41
C ALA A 303 7.83 -7.47 19.44
N MET A 304 7.76 -7.26 18.12
CA MET A 304 8.11 -8.27 17.10
C MET A 304 9.55 -8.78 17.26
N ALA A 305 10.51 -7.91 17.61
CA ALA A 305 11.88 -8.33 17.85
C ALA A 305 12.04 -9.22 19.11
N LEU A 306 11.08 -9.18 20.02
CA LEU A 306 11.14 -9.84 21.33
C LEU A 306 10.22 -11.08 21.43
N VAL A 307 9.33 -11.32 20.46
CA VAL A 307 8.33 -12.39 20.55
C VAL A 307 8.97 -13.77 20.70
N PRO A 308 8.38 -14.62 21.58
CA PRO A 308 8.90 -15.98 21.82
C PRO A 308 8.28 -17.04 20.89
N SER A 309 7.18 -16.75 20.20
CA SER A 309 6.47 -17.73 19.34
C SER A 309 5.77 -17.07 18.17
N VAL A 310 5.44 -17.85 17.14
CA VAL A 310 4.75 -17.39 15.93
C VAL A 310 3.35 -16.85 16.27
N ILE A 311 2.62 -17.47 17.16
CA ILE A 311 1.27 -17.00 17.56
C ILE A 311 1.32 -15.57 18.10
N TRP A 312 2.27 -15.28 19.01
CA TRP A 312 2.45 -13.91 19.50
C TRP A 312 2.92 -12.95 18.42
N LEU A 313 3.76 -13.44 17.48
CA LEU A 313 4.20 -12.65 16.34
C LEU A 313 3.00 -12.23 15.47
N ASP A 314 2.07 -13.15 15.18
CA ASP A 314 0.87 -12.86 14.39
C ASP A 314 -0.03 -11.83 15.07
N VAL A 315 -0.24 -11.96 16.38
CA VAL A 315 -1.02 -10.97 17.17
C VAL A 315 -0.38 -9.59 17.10
N VAL A 316 0.92 -9.51 17.34
CA VAL A 316 1.66 -8.24 17.31
C VAL A 316 1.69 -7.65 15.89
N TYR A 317 1.82 -8.50 14.86
CA TYR A 317 1.78 -8.06 13.47
C TYR A 317 0.39 -7.54 13.08
N GLY A 318 -0.67 -8.23 13.50
CA GLY A 318 -2.05 -7.75 13.32
C GLY A 318 -2.27 -6.36 13.95
N LEU A 319 -1.75 -6.14 15.16
CA LEU A 319 -1.78 -4.82 15.80
C LEU A 319 -0.96 -3.78 15.04
N ALA A 320 0.20 -4.15 14.49
CA ALA A 320 0.99 -3.25 13.64
C ALA A 320 0.22 -2.84 12.37
N ILE A 321 -0.47 -3.78 11.72
CA ILE A 321 -1.33 -3.50 10.56
C ILE A 321 -2.50 -2.58 10.96
N ALA A 322 -3.13 -2.80 12.10
CA ALA A 322 -4.18 -1.92 12.62
C ALA A 322 -3.66 -0.49 12.82
N CYS A 323 -2.51 -0.33 13.51
CA CYS A 323 -1.88 0.97 13.70
C CYS A 323 -1.56 1.64 12.37
N MET A 324 -0.99 0.91 11.42
CA MET A 324 -0.64 1.45 10.09
C MET A 324 -1.87 1.90 9.30
N THR A 325 -2.95 1.13 9.36
CA THR A 325 -4.21 1.49 8.69
C THR A 325 -4.83 2.74 9.30
N ILE A 326 -4.77 2.88 10.64
CA ILE A 326 -5.19 4.10 11.34
C ILE A 326 -4.32 5.29 10.93
N VAL A 327 -2.98 5.13 10.87
CA VAL A 327 -2.09 6.20 10.37
C VAL A 327 -2.51 6.66 8.98
N GLY A 328 -2.74 5.73 8.05
CA GLY A 328 -3.18 6.05 6.70
C GLY A 328 -4.52 6.81 6.66
N ALA A 329 -5.49 6.37 7.48
CA ALA A 329 -6.78 7.03 7.60
C ALA A 329 -6.64 8.45 8.16
N MET A 330 -5.83 8.64 9.20
CA MET A 330 -5.60 9.97 9.80
C MET A 330 -4.89 10.93 8.85
N VAL A 331 -3.86 10.45 8.13
CA VAL A 331 -3.18 11.26 7.11
C VAL A 331 -4.14 11.65 5.98
N SER A 332 -4.96 10.72 5.50
CA SER A 332 -5.98 11.00 4.48
C SER A 332 -7.00 12.03 4.95
N SER A 333 -7.46 11.92 6.20
CA SER A 333 -8.41 12.86 6.80
C SER A 333 -7.81 14.26 6.97
N LEU A 334 -6.57 14.35 7.46
CA LEU A 334 -5.86 15.63 7.58
C LEU A 334 -5.64 16.28 6.21
N LEU A 335 -5.24 15.53 5.19
CA LEU A 335 -5.12 16.04 3.82
C LEU A 335 -6.47 16.49 3.26
N ALA A 336 -7.55 15.78 3.57
CA ALA A 336 -8.89 16.14 3.11
C ALA A 336 -9.44 17.41 3.79
N THR A 337 -9.06 17.69 5.04
CA THR A 337 -9.55 18.84 5.81
C THR A 337 -8.67 20.08 5.69
N GLU A 338 -7.34 19.91 5.71
CA GLU A 338 -6.38 21.03 5.75
C GLU A 338 -5.97 21.53 4.35
N VAL A 339 -6.17 20.73 3.28
CA VAL A 339 -5.82 21.15 1.91
C VAL A 339 -6.98 21.89 1.24
N PRO A 340 -6.73 23.05 0.58
CA PRO A 340 -7.75 23.76 -0.18
C PRO A 340 -8.47 22.89 -1.20
N ALA A 341 -9.79 23.09 -1.35
CA ALA A 341 -10.66 22.22 -2.18
C ALA A 341 -10.14 22.05 -3.62
N GLN A 342 -9.53 23.11 -4.19
CA GLN A 342 -8.99 23.13 -5.56
C GLN A 342 -7.82 22.17 -5.76
N ARG A 343 -7.05 21.87 -4.70
CA ARG A 343 -5.86 20.99 -4.75
C ARG A 343 -6.08 19.63 -4.10
N ARG A 344 -7.20 19.44 -3.39
CA ARG A 344 -7.50 18.24 -2.59
C ARG A 344 -7.47 16.96 -3.40
N SER A 345 -8.09 16.93 -4.57
CA SER A 345 -8.12 15.74 -5.43
C SER A 345 -6.72 15.34 -5.91
N ALA A 346 -5.92 16.31 -6.36
CA ALA A 346 -4.54 16.04 -6.78
C ALA A 346 -3.67 15.54 -5.61
N THR A 347 -3.86 16.12 -4.42
CA THR A 347 -3.13 15.72 -3.20
C THR A 347 -3.45 14.29 -2.79
N LEU A 348 -4.72 13.92 -2.77
CA LEU A 348 -5.16 12.56 -2.41
C LEU A 348 -4.68 11.51 -3.43
N ASN A 349 -4.58 11.85 -4.70
CA ASN A 349 -4.02 10.94 -5.72
C ASN A 349 -2.52 10.64 -5.50
N LEU A 350 -1.79 11.59 -4.91
CA LEU A 350 -0.36 11.43 -4.64
C LEU A 350 -0.05 10.87 -3.24
N ILE A 351 -1.06 10.49 -2.44
CA ILE A 351 -0.90 9.96 -1.08
C ILE A 351 -0.06 8.68 -1.04
N TYR A 352 0.02 7.96 -2.16
CA TYR A 352 0.85 6.76 -2.27
C TYR A 352 2.33 7.05 -2.53
N LEU A 353 2.72 8.29 -2.86
CA LEU A 353 4.12 8.64 -3.11
C LEU A 353 5.05 8.30 -1.93
N PRO A 354 4.69 8.60 -0.66
CA PRO A 354 5.45 8.17 0.51
C PRO A 354 5.64 6.65 0.61
N LEU A 355 4.66 5.84 0.18
CA LEU A 355 4.76 4.38 0.14
C LEU A 355 5.93 3.91 -0.72
N TYR A 356 6.08 4.49 -1.91
CA TYR A 356 7.16 4.11 -2.84
C TYR A 356 8.53 4.52 -2.30
N PHE A 357 8.63 5.72 -1.72
CA PHE A 357 9.86 6.15 -1.07
C PHE A 357 10.24 5.23 0.10
N GLY A 358 9.28 4.89 0.96
CA GLY A 358 9.46 3.93 2.03
C GLY A 358 9.78 2.51 1.52
N GLY A 359 9.16 2.11 0.40
CA GLY A 359 9.38 0.83 -0.26
C GLY A 359 10.79 0.67 -0.85
N ILE A 360 11.42 1.77 -1.26
CA ILE A 360 12.82 1.77 -1.71
C ILE A 360 13.77 1.76 -0.51
N THR A 361 13.58 2.71 0.40
CA THR A 361 14.54 2.97 1.47
C THR A 361 14.44 1.96 2.61
N GLY A 362 13.25 1.50 2.96
CA GLY A 362 13.04 0.55 4.06
C GLY A 362 13.78 -0.78 3.85
N PRO A 363 13.49 -1.53 2.78
CA PRO A 363 14.18 -2.79 2.50
C PRO A 363 15.68 -2.62 2.28
N ALA A 364 16.13 -1.48 1.69
CA ALA A 364 17.56 -1.18 1.51
C ALA A 364 18.27 -1.02 2.86
N ILE A 365 17.68 -0.29 3.81
CA ILE A 365 18.19 -0.18 5.18
C ILE A 365 18.19 -1.57 5.82
N GLY A 366 17.12 -2.34 5.68
CA GLY A 366 17.03 -3.71 6.19
C GLY A 366 18.14 -4.61 5.66
N ALA A 367 18.46 -4.53 4.37
CA ALA A 367 19.58 -5.26 3.76
C ALA A 367 20.93 -4.90 4.39
N GLY A 368 21.16 -3.64 4.73
CA GLY A 368 22.37 -3.20 5.42
C GLY A 368 22.47 -3.64 6.89
N VAL A 369 21.31 -3.88 7.54
CA VAL A 369 21.22 -4.17 8.98
C VAL A 369 21.14 -5.67 9.26
N VAL A 370 20.58 -6.47 8.35
CA VAL A 370 20.28 -7.90 8.57
C VAL A 370 21.54 -8.73 8.94
N GLY A 371 22.72 -8.31 8.51
CA GLY A 371 24.00 -8.92 8.90
C GLY A 371 24.31 -8.83 10.40
N ALA A 372 23.75 -7.85 11.12
CA ALA A 372 23.85 -7.74 12.57
C ALA A 372 22.83 -8.64 13.31
N GLY A 373 22.00 -9.35 12.56
CA GLY A 373 20.95 -10.24 13.05
C GLY A 373 19.56 -9.80 12.61
N LEU A 374 18.69 -10.77 12.34
CA LEU A 374 17.35 -10.50 11.82
C LEU A 374 16.50 -9.64 12.74
N ARG A 375 16.60 -9.84 14.07
CA ARG A 375 15.88 -9.02 15.06
C ARG A 375 16.31 -7.56 15.06
N ALA A 376 17.58 -7.27 14.68
CA ALA A 376 18.08 -5.91 14.56
C ALA A 376 17.31 -5.08 13.53
N VAL A 377 16.80 -5.71 12.45
CA VAL A 377 15.98 -5.05 11.44
C VAL A 377 14.73 -4.45 12.08
N PHE A 378 14.07 -5.16 12.98
CA PHE A 378 12.84 -4.70 13.65
C PHE A 378 13.13 -3.62 14.69
N TYR A 379 14.25 -3.69 15.40
CA TYR A 379 14.67 -2.59 16.28
C TYR A 379 14.97 -1.30 15.51
N VAL A 380 15.66 -1.42 14.37
CA VAL A 380 15.93 -0.26 13.50
C VAL A 380 14.63 0.28 12.91
N ALA A 381 13.70 -0.59 12.48
CA ALA A 381 12.37 -0.19 12.02
C ALA A 381 11.61 0.59 13.10
N ALA A 382 11.65 0.12 14.36
CA ALA A 382 11.08 0.83 15.50
C ALA A 382 11.73 2.20 15.71
N GLY A 383 13.06 2.29 15.62
CA GLY A 383 13.81 3.55 15.70
C GLY A 383 13.42 4.54 14.61
N VAL A 384 13.26 4.07 13.36
CA VAL A 384 12.79 4.88 12.24
C VAL A 384 11.37 5.42 12.50
N VAL A 385 10.46 4.56 12.98
CA VAL A 385 9.09 5.00 13.33
C VAL A 385 9.08 5.93 14.54
N ALA A 386 10.01 5.78 15.49
CA ALA A 386 10.17 6.74 16.59
C ALA A 386 10.61 8.14 16.08
N VAL A 387 11.42 8.21 15.03
CA VAL A 387 11.71 9.49 14.35
C VAL A 387 10.44 10.08 13.75
N ALA A 388 9.61 9.25 13.08
CA ALA A 388 8.31 9.70 12.58
C ALA A 388 7.39 10.20 13.71
N LEU A 389 7.42 9.56 14.88
CA LEU A 389 6.68 9.99 16.07
C LEU A 389 7.11 11.39 16.54
N ILE A 390 8.42 11.62 16.63
CA ILE A 390 8.96 12.94 17.01
C ILE A 390 8.50 14.02 16.01
N LEU A 391 8.58 13.72 14.72
CA LEU A 391 8.10 14.60 13.66
C LEU A 391 6.59 14.86 13.76
N ALA A 392 5.78 13.83 14.01
CA ALA A 392 4.32 13.94 14.16
C ALA A 392 3.94 14.80 15.39
N VAL A 393 4.62 14.62 16.52
CA VAL A 393 4.43 15.44 17.72
C VAL A 393 4.82 16.90 17.46
N ALA A 394 5.94 17.13 16.76
CA ALA A 394 6.35 18.50 16.38
C ALA A 394 5.32 19.16 15.46
N PHE A 395 4.73 18.41 14.52
CA PHE A 395 3.65 18.88 13.65
C PHE A 395 2.39 19.21 14.46
N ALA A 396 1.95 18.31 15.35
CA ALA A 396 0.77 18.51 16.18
C ALA A 396 0.88 19.78 17.07
N ARG A 397 2.07 20.08 17.57
CA ARG A 397 2.33 21.29 18.40
C ARG A 397 2.32 22.60 17.60
N ARG A 398 2.80 22.61 16.34
CA ARG A 398 2.87 23.80 15.50
C ARG A 398 1.51 24.32 15.04
N THR A 399 0.53 23.44 14.99
CA THR A 399 -0.81 23.69 14.46
C THR A 399 -1.90 23.52 15.52
N GLY A 400 -1.55 23.70 16.80
CA GLY A 400 -2.45 23.60 17.96
C GLY A 400 -3.55 24.66 18.00
N PRO A 401 -4.47 24.64 18.99
CA PRO A 401 -5.75 25.39 19.04
C PRO A 401 -5.64 26.91 18.91
N ALA A 402 -4.45 27.50 19.01
CA ALA A 402 -4.24 28.93 18.77
C ALA A 402 -4.57 29.37 17.31
N ALA A 403 -4.56 28.43 16.34
CA ALA A 403 -4.93 28.75 14.95
C ALA A 403 -6.45 28.63 14.70
N GLN A 404 -7.20 27.94 15.57
CA GLN A 404 -8.66 27.81 15.45
C GLN A 404 -9.40 29.03 16.01
N GLY A 405 -8.85 29.68 17.04
CA GLY A 405 -9.44 30.89 17.63
C GLY A 405 -9.46 32.09 16.68
N VAL A 406 -8.52 32.18 15.74
CA VAL A 406 -8.47 33.29 14.76
C VAL A 406 -9.47 33.07 13.61
N ALA A 407 -9.86 31.84 13.32
CA ALA A 407 -10.80 31.54 12.24
C ALA A 407 -12.26 31.67 12.68
N GLU A 408 -12.58 31.48 13.95
CA GLU A 408 -13.93 31.65 14.48
C GLU A 408 -14.31 33.13 14.66
N ASP A 409 -13.35 33.99 15.02
CA ASP A 409 -13.55 35.45 15.11
C ASP A 409 -13.71 36.15 13.75
N SER A 410 -13.39 35.47 12.64
CA SER A 410 -13.51 36.02 11.29
C SER A 410 -14.79 35.62 10.54
N LEU A 411 -15.66 34.84 11.14
CA LEU A 411 -16.97 34.51 10.56
C LEU A 411 -17.96 35.63 10.84
N PRO A 412 -18.67 36.14 9.82
CA PRO A 412 -19.74 37.13 10.06
C PRO A 412 -20.81 36.48 10.96
N PRO A 413 -21.42 37.25 11.87
CA PRO A 413 -22.43 36.75 12.79
C PRO A 413 -23.55 36.06 12.00
N ARG A 414 -23.93 34.87 12.42
CA ARG A 414 -25.06 34.13 11.86
C ARG A 414 -26.30 35.04 11.88
N PRO A 415 -27.04 35.18 10.79
CA PRO A 415 -28.29 35.92 10.83
C PRO A 415 -29.18 35.30 11.91
N ALA A 416 -29.50 36.14 12.91
CA ALA A 416 -30.41 35.77 13.97
C ALA A 416 -31.72 35.22 13.37
N ASP A 417 -32.15 34.09 13.89
CA ASP A 417 -33.46 33.49 13.59
C ASP A 417 -34.53 34.58 13.73
N ARG A 418 -35.06 35.03 12.63
CA ARG A 418 -36.32 35.77 12.62
C ARG A 418 -37.43 34.74 12.84
N VAL A 419 -37.84 34.66 14.08
CA VAL A 419 -39.13 34.16 14.47
C VAL A 419 -40.19 34.95 13.71
N LEU A 420 -40.95 34.31 12.87
CA LEU A 420 -42.40 34.45 12.63
C LEU A 420 -42.91 33.19 11.92
#